data_6d012298709b0d7d9c7943cf7884d1ec
#
_entry.id   6d012298709b0d7d9c7943cf7884d1ec
#
_cell.length_a   1.000
_cell.length_b   1.000
_cell.length_c   1.000
_cell.angle_alpha   90.00
_cell.angle_beta   90.00
_cell.angle_gamma   90.00
#
_symmetry.space_group_name_H-M   'P 1'
#
loop_
_entity.id
_entity.type
_entity.pdbx_description
1 polymer ?
#
loop_
_entity_poly.entity_id
_entity_poly.type
_entity_poly.pdbx_seq_one_letter_code
_entity_poly.pdbx_strand_id
1 'polypeptide(L)'
;MPDRPGASGLLIAGTSSDAGKSLVVTGICRALSRRGIDVAPFKAQNMSNNSMVCADGSEIGRAQYLQAQAAGVEPTSAMNPVLLKPGSDRRSFVVLRGQPYGVLEAGQYATGRAALAEAAFAAYEELAAEHDLVICEGAGSPAEINLRTGDYVNLGLSRRFGLPMIIVGDIDRGGVFASLYGTYALLADDDRAMLRGYVINKFRGDLGILEPGLAMLTERTGLVGLGVLPWMPGMWLDAEDTLEVGAWRSSPRSAEHHDRLRVAVIRLPRVSNITDVEALAAEPGVDVLVSTDPRVVADADLVVLPGTRTTTSDLDWLRRTGLAEVIVDRAGRGQPTLGICGGYQML
;
A
#
# COMPACT_ATOMS: atom_id res chain seq x y z
N MET A 1 18.87 -30.94 -14.61
CA MET A 1 17.71 -30.11 -14.97
C MET A 1 18.20 -29.15 -16.05
N PRO A 2 17.53 -29.00 -17.19
CA PRO A 2 17.94 -28.00 -18.14
C PRO A 2 17.85 -26.63 -17.50
N ASP A 3 18.86 -25.77 -17.77
CA ASP A 3 18.91 -24.37 -17.36
C ASP A 3 17.54 -23.72 -17.64
N ARG A 4 16.73 -23.46 -16.59
CA ARG A 4 15.61 -22.53 -16.73
C ARG A 4 16.24 -21.17 -17.07
N PRO A 5 15.91 -20.54 -18.20
CA PRO A 5 16.27 -19.15 -18.39
C PRO A 5 15.72 -18.40 -17.15
N GLY A 6 16.57 -17.61 -16.50
CA GLY A 6 16.20 -16.91 -15.28
C GLY A 6 14.81 -16.29 -15.42
N ALA A 7 13.97 -16.41 -14.40
CA ALA A 7 12.58 -16.00 -14.48
C ALA A 7 12.46 -14.59 -15.05
N SER A 8 11.57 -14.43 -16.03
CA SER A 8 11.24 -13.11 -16.55
C SER A 8 10.57 -12.31 -15.44
N GLY A 9 10.91 -11.04 -15.29
CA GLY A 9 10.28 -10.15 -14.33
C GLY A 9 9.70 -8.91 -15.00
N LEU A 10 8.75 -8.29 -14.35
CA LEU A 10 8.13 -7.03 -14.78
C LEU A 10 8.01 -6.10 -13.60
N LEU A 11 8.48 -4.85 -13.73
CA LEU A 11 8.32 -3.84 -12.69
C LEU A 11 7.14 -2.91 -13.01
N ILE A 12 6.22 -2.80 -12.07
CA ILE A 12 5.09 -1.86 -12.10
C ILE A 12 5.43 -0.67 -11.21
N ALA A 13 5.82 0.44 -11.82
CA ALA A 13 6.07 1.71 -11.16
C ALA A 13 4.83 2.63 -11.22
N GLY A 14 4.83 3.71 -10.47
CA GLY A 14 3.76 4.70 -10.48
C GLY A 14 4.28 6.10 -10.75
N THR A 15 3.43 7.00 -11.20
CA THR A 15 3.78 8.43 -11.25
C THR A 15 3.85 9.05 -9.86
N SER A 16 3.23 8.40 -8.86
CA SER A 16 3.17 8.83 -7.46
C SER A 16 2.86 7.66 -6.54
N SER A 17 2.88 7.89 -5.22
CA SER A 17 2.13 7.06 -4.27
C SER A 17 0.65 7.06 -4.67
N ASP A 18 -0.12 6.06 -4.27
CA ASP A 18 -1.57 5.89 -4.53
C ASP A 18 -1.99 5.88 -6.02
N ALA A 19 -1.05 5.83 -6.97
CA ALA A 19 -1.39 5.69 -8.38
C ALA A 19 -2.13 4.39 -8.70
N GLY A 20 -2.16 3.44 -7.75
CA GLY A 20 -2.83 2.15 -7.85
C GLY A 20 -1.91 1.02 -8.33
N LYS A 21 -0.60 1.13 -8.09
CA LYS A 21 0.38 0.07 -8.39
C LYS A 21 -0.04 -1.29 -7.81
N SER A 22 -0.39 -1.32 -6.53
CA SER A 22 -0.77 -2.55 -5.81
C SER A 22 -1.98 -3.22 -6.45
N LEU A 23 -3.01 -2.45 -6.86
CA LEU A 23 -4.17 -2.96 -7.59
C LEU A 23 -3.76 -3.57 -8.94
N VAL A 24 -2.92 -2.87 -9.69
CA VAL A 24 -2.45 -3.34 -11.01
C VAL A 24 -1.63 -4.62 -10.86
N VAL A 25 -0.72 -4.69 -9.90
CA VAL A 25 0.07 -5.90 -9.60
C VAL A 25 -0.83 -7.06 -9.18
N THR A 26 -1.78 -6.82 -8.27
CA THR A 26 -2.76 -7.83 -7.84
C THR A 26 -3.55 -8.38 -9.03
N GLY A 27 -4.04 -7.47 -9.90
CA GLY A 27 -4.80 -7.84 -11.10
C GLY A 27 -3.96 -8.64 -12.10
N ILE A 28 -2.71 -8.26 -12.34
CA ILE A 28 -1.78 -8.98 -13.23
C ILE A 28 -1.48 -10.37 -12.65
N CYS A 29 -1.11 -10.47 -11.38
CA CYS A 29 -0.86 -11.76 -10.72
C CYS A 29 -2.07 -12.69 -10.84
N ARG A 30 -3.27 -12.18 -10.54
CA ARG A 30 -4.51 -12.95 -10.68
C ARG A 30 -4.79 -13.40 -12.10
N ALA A 31 -4.60 -12.50 -13.09
CA ALA A 31 -4.84 -12.81 -14.49
C ALA A 31 -3.86 -13.84 -15.05
N LEU A 32 -2.60 -13.80 -14.65
CA LEU A 32 -1.56 -14.74 -15.06
C LEU A 32 -1.77 -16.12 -14.41
N SER A 33 -2.02 -16.16 -13.10
CA SER A 33 -2.33 -17.38 -12.36
C SER A 33 -3.54 -18.12 -12.97
N ARG A 34 -4.61 -17.40 -13.34
CA ARG A 34 -5.78 -17.98 -14.01
C ARG A 34 -5.47 -18.52 -15.41
N ARG A 35 -4.36 -18.18 -16.01
CA ARG A 35 -3.85 -18.72 -17.28
C ARG A 35 -2.86 -19.87 -17.08
N GLY A 36 -2.67 -20.30 -15.84
CA GLY A 36 -1.76 -21.40 -15.49
C GLY A 36 -0.28 -21.02 -15.47
N ILE A 37 0.04 -19.71 -15.41
CA ILE A 37 1.42 -19.22 -15.27
C ILE A 37 1.76 -19.17 -13.79
N ASP A 38 2.87 -19.78 -13.42
CA ASP A 38 3.41 -19.73 -12.07
C ASP A 38 4.05 -18.35 -11.82
N VAL A 39 3.36 -17.52 -11.06
CA VAL A 39 3.71 -16.11 -10.85
C VAL A 39 3.79 -15.76 -9.38
N ALA A 40 4.85 -15.05 -8.98
CA ALA A 40 4.99 -14.48 -7.65
C ALA A 40 4.95 -12.95 -7.67
N PRO A 41 4.31 -12.29 -6.69
CA PRO A 41 4.46 -10.86 -6.47
C PRO A 41 5.76 -10.57 -5.73
N PHE A 42 6.30 -9.37 -5.92
CA PHE A 42 7.48 -8.89 -5.21
C PHE A 42 7.43 -7.38 -4.97
N LYS A 43 7.79 -6.94 -3.79
CA LYS A 43 8.03 -5.53 -3.47
C LYS A 43 9.27 -5.42 -2.63
N ALA A 44 10.36 -4.91 -3.21
CA ALA A 44 11.68 -4.85 -2.57
C ALA A 44 11.64 -4.17 -1.19
N GLN A 45 10.92 -3.06 -1.10
CA GLN A 45 10.66 -2.34 0.14
C GLN A 45 9.22 -1.84 0.17
N ASN A 46 8.53 -2.10 1.28
CA ASN A 46 7.25 -1.47 1.57
C ASN A 46 7.36 -0.54 2.79
N MET A 47 6.61 0.54 2.81
CA MET A 47 6.48 1.45 3.96
C MET A 47 5.02 1.45 4.39
N SER A 48 4.68 0.62 5.36
CA SER A 48 3.31 0.48 5.86
C SER A 48 3.29 -0.03 7.29
N ASN A 49 2.29 0.39 8.06
CA ASN A 49 1.99 -0.23 9.35
C ASN A 49 1.08 -1.45 9.20
N ASN A 50 0.36 -1.58 8.07
CA ASN A 50 -0.50 -2.72 7.79
C ASN A 50 0.32 -3.93 7.33
N SER A 51 0.26 -5.00 8.07
CA SER A 51 1.02 -6.22 7.82
C SER A 51 0.21 -7.48 8.11
N MET A 52 0.69 -8.60 7.60
CA MET A 52 0.16 -9.94 7.84
C MET A 52 1.30 -10.88 8.22
N VAL A 53 0.94 -11.91 8.96
CA VAL A 53 1.87 -12.99 9.36
C VAL A 53 1.72 -14.14 8.37
N CYS A 54 2.83 -14.59 7.81
CA CYS A 54 2.92 -15.76 6.94
C CYS A 54 2.81 -17.07 7.75
N ALA A 55 2.62 -18.21 7.09
CA ALA A 55 2.50 -19.50 7.74
C ALA A 55 3.74 -19.89 8.56
N ASP A 56 4.91 -19.42 8.18
CA ASP A 56 6.18 -19.62 8.90
C ASP A 56 6.41 -18.66 10.08
N GLY A 57 5.45 -17.79 10.37
CA GLY A 57 5.54 -16.76 11.42
C GLY A 57 6.28 -15.49 10.99
N SER A 58 6.74 -15.38 9.74
CA SER A 58 7.34 -14.16 9.20
C SER A 58 6.30 -13.08 8.92
N GLU A 59 6.70 -11.81 8.99
CA GLU A 59 5.82 -10.67 8.78
C GLU A 59 6.10 -9.98 7.42
N ILE A 60 5.05 -9.75 6.62
CA ILE A 60 5.13 -9.00 5.36
C ILE A 60 4.06 -7.92 5.27
N GLY A 61 4.23 -6.98 4.34
CA GLY A 61 3.20 -5.98 4.04
C GLY A 61 1.90 -6.63 3.58
N ARG A 62 0.77 -6.12 4.07
CA ARG A 62 -0.55 -6.68 3.76
C ARG A 62 -0.85 -6.71 2.26
N ALA A 63 -0.45 -5.69 1.51
CA ALA A 63 -0.64 -5.66 0.07
C ALA A 63 0.04 -6.84 -0.62
N GLN A 64 1.27 -7.20 -0.24
CA GLN A 64 2.00 -8.33 -0.82
C GLN A 64 1.40 -9.68 -0.42
N TYR A 65 0.85 -9.77 0.78
CA TYR A 65 0.08 -10.94 1.20
C TYR A 65 -1.13 -11.17 0.30
N LEU A 66 -1.92 -10.12 0.02
CA LEU A 66 -3.08 -10.19 -0.87
C LEU A 66 -2.68 -10.47 -2.32
N GLN A 67 -1.54 -9.93 -2.78
CA GLN A 67 -1.00 -10.22 -4.10
C GLN A 67 -0.61 -11.69 -4.25
N ALA A 68 -0.03 -12.30 -3.21
CA ALA A 68 0.28 -13.73 -3.16
C ALA A 68 -1.00 -14.58 -3.24
N GLN A 69 -2.02 -14.22 -2.46
CA GLN A 69 -3.34 -14.88 -2.55
C GLN A 69 -3.95 -14.75 -3.95
N ALA A 70 -3.84 -13.57 -4.58
CA ALA A 70 -4.32 -13.36 -5.95
C ALA A 70 -3.56 -14.19 -6.98
N ALA A 71 -2.26 -14.38 -6.78
CA ALA A 71 -1.40 -15.27 -7.56
C ALA A 71 -1.70 -16.76 -7.32
N GLY A 72 -2.32 -17.10 -6.19
CA GLY A 72 -2.56 -18.48 -5.79
C GLY A 72 -1.34 -19.19 -5.22
N VAL A 73 -0.40 -18.42 -4.68
CA VAL A 73 0.84 -18.91 -4.05
C VAL A 73 0.86 -18.60 -2.56
N GLU A 74 1.62 -19.38 -1.80
CA GLU A 74 1.79 -19.18 -0.36
C GLU A 74 2.59 -17.88 -0.11
N PRO A 75 2.11 -16.96 0.73
CA PRO A 75 2.86 -15.76 1.08
C PRO A 75 4.15 -16.08 1.83
N THR A 76 5.26 -15.50 1.40
CA THR A 76 6.58 -15.66 2.03
C THR A 76 7.28 -14.33 2.26
N SER A 77 8.26 -14.30 3.18
CA SER A 77 9.06 -13.11 3.43
C SER A 77 9.91 -12.67 2.24
N ALA A 78 10.11 -13.54 1.25
CA ALA A 78 10.79 -13.19 0.00
C ALA A 78 9.98 -12.17 -0.83
N MET A 79 8.65 -12.21 -0.76
CA MET A 79 7.77 -11.32 -1.52
C MET A 79 7.79 -9.87 -1.03
N ASN A 80 8.17 -9.64 0.24
CA ASN A 80 8.40 -8.31 0.80
C ASN A 80 9.55 -8.34 1.80
N PRO A 81 10.81 -8.40 1.33
CA PRO A 81 11.98 -8.60 2.18
C PRO A 81 12.26 -7.44 3.13
N VAL A 82 11.87 -6.21 2.77
CA VAL A 82 12.05 -5.03 3.61
C VAL A 82 10.69 -4.37 3.88
N LEU A 83 10.25 -4.40 5.13
CA LEU A 83 9.06 -3.67 5.56
C LEU A 83 9.49 -2.59 6.57
N LEU A 84 9.24 -1.34 6.24
CA LEU A 84 9.46 -0.19 7.10
C LEU A 84 8.15 0.20 7.77
N LYS A 85 8.14 0.20 9.09
CA LYS A 85 6.98 0.60 9.89
C LYS A 85 7.21 1.98 10.48
N PRO A 86 6.54 3.03 9.99
CA PRO A 86 6.71 4.39 10.52
C PRO A 86 6.40 4.48 12.01
N GLY A 87 7.39 4.86 12.81
CA GLY A 87 7.24 5.12 14.24
C GLY A 87 7.17 6.60 14.59
N SER A 88 7.80 7.46 13.76
CA SER A 88 7.74 8.93 13.83
C SER A 88 8.11 9.53 12.48
N ASP A 89 8.06 10.86 12.35
CA ASP A 89 8.44 11.54 11.11
C ASP A 89 9.91 11.33 10.70
N ARG A 90 10.74 10.88 11.63
CA ARG A 90 12.19 10.68 11.42
C ARG A 90 12.67 9.27 11.75
N ARG A 91 11.77 8.34 12.10
CA ARG A 91 12.14 7.02 12.61
C ARG A 91 11.20 5.94 12.07
N SER A 92 11.76 4.88 11.53
CA SER A 92 11.02 3.69 11.10
C SER A 92 11.59 2.43 11.74
N PHE A 93 10.73 1.54 12.18
CA PHE A 93 11.12 0.18 12.57
C PHE A 93 11.28 -0.66 11.30
N VAL A 94 12.34 -1.45 11.26
CA VAL A 94 12.68 -2.30 10.12
C VAL A 94 12.32 -3.74 10.45
N VAL A 95 11.51 -4.34 9.58
CA VAL A 95 11.32 -5.78 9.51
C VAL A 95 12.08 -6.25 8.25
N LEU A 96 13.07 -7.12 8.44
CA LEU A 96 13.90 -7.66 7.37
C LEU A 96 13.63 -9.16 7.25
N ARG A 97 13.25 -9.61 6.07
CA ARG A 97 12.88 -11.01 5.82
C ARG A 97 11.88 -11.55 6.86
N GLY A 98 10.89 -10.71 7.17
CA GLY A 98 9.81 -11.05 8.10
C GLY A 98 10.15 -11.02 9.57
N GLN A 99 11.38 -10.64 9.95
CA GLN A 99 11.82 -10.59 11.35
C GLN A 99 12.21 -9.17 11.77
N PRO A 100 12.00 -8.78 13.04
CA PRO A 100 12.46 -7.50 13.55
C PRO A 100 13.99 -7.36 13.37
N TYR A 101 14.43 -6.30 12.72
CA TYR A 101 15.85 -6.08 12.39
C TYR A 101 16.45 -4.92 13.16
N GLY A 102 15.71 -3.83 13.36
CA GLY A 102 16.20 -2.64 14.04
C GLY A 102 15.39 -1.40 13.73
N VAL A 103 16.03 -0.25 13.82
CA VAL A 103 15.42 1.06 13.62
C VAL A 103 16.28 1.85 12.65
N LEU A 104 15.64 2.49 11.68
CA LEU A 104 16.24 3.46 10.77
C LEU A 104 15.83 4.88 11.19
N GLU A 105 16.81 5.76 11.38
CA GLU A 105 16.59 7.18 11.52
C GLU A 105 16.85 7.92 10.21
N ALA A 106 16.13 9.02 9.97
CA ALA A 106 16.19 9.76 8.70
C ALA A 106 17.62 10.18 8.29
N GLY A 107 18.54 10.41 9.25
CA GLY A 107 19.96 10.73 8.98
C GLY A 107 20.85 9.51 8.68
N GLN A 108 20.42 8.31 8.99
CA GLN A 108 21.16 7.04 8.78
C GLN A 108 20.70 6.25 7.55
N TYR A 109 19.77 6.83 6.81
CA TYR A 109 19.13 6.17 5.67
C TYR A 109 20.13 5.74 4.59
N ALA A 110 21.24 6.44 4.43
CA ALA A 110 22.24 6.12 3.41
C ALA A 110 23.13 4.91 3.77
N THR A 111 23.51 4.74 5.03
CA THR A 111 24.45 3.67 5.46
C THR A 111 23.79 2.32 5.70
N GLY A 112 22.51 2.30 6.11
CA GLY A 112 21.74 1.06 6.28
C GLY A 112 21.19 0.46 4.98
N ARG A 113 21.11 1.27 3.90
CA ARG A 113 20.47 0.86 2.63
C ARG A 113 21.18 -0.27 1.90
N ALA A 114 22.50 -0.37 1.98
CA ALA A 114 23.26 -1.40 1.27
C ALA A 114 22.85 -2.82 1.71
N ALA A 115 22.76 -3.05 3.03
CA ALA A 115 22.34 -4.35 3.55
C ALA A 115 20.88 -4.66 3.22
N LEU A 116 19.99 -3.66 3.22
CA LEU A 116 18.60 -3.83 2.81
C LEU A 116 18.48 -4.14 1.31
N ALA A 117 19.29 -3.48 0.48
CA ALA A 117 19.34 -3.73 -0.96
C ALA A 117 19.80 -5.16 -1.27
N GLU A 118 20.87 -5.62 -0.63
CA GLU A 118 21.38 -7.00 -0.80
C GLU A 118 20.32 -8.02 -0.39
N ALA A 119 19.65 -7.83 0.74
CA ALA A 119 18.57 -8.71 1.18
C ALA A 119 17.38 -8.70 0.20
N ALA A 120 17.06 -7.54 -0.39
CA ALA A 120 15.99 -7.42 -1.37
C ALA A 120 16.38 -8.13 -2.68
N PHE A 121 17.60 -7.98 -3.15
CA PHE A 121 18.08 -8.63 -4.39
C PHE A 121 18.14 -10.15 -4.21
N ALA A 122 18.66 -10.64 -3.09
CA ALA A 122 18.68 -12.07 -2.78
C ALA A 122 17.26 -12.66 -2.74
N ALA A 123 16.29 -11.93 -2.16
CA ALA A 123 14.90 -12.36 -2.12
C ALA A 123 14.25 -12.40 -3.53
N TYR A 124 14.59 -11.44 -4.41
CA TYR A 124 14.15 -11.50 -5.80
C TYR A 124 14.73 -12.73 -6.53
N GLU A 125 16.03 -13.00 -6.37
CA GLU A 125 16.70 -14.15 -6.97
C GLU A 125 16.07 -15.48 -6.49
N GLU A 126 15.69 -15.57 -5.22
CA GLU A 126 14.97 -16.71 -4.64
C GLU A 126 13.64 -16.95 -5.37
N LEU A 127 12.79 -15.93 -5.46
CA LEU A 127 11.50 -16.02 -6.17
C LEU A 127 11.67 -16.31 -7.66
N ALA A 128 12.69 -15.70 -8.30
CA ALA A 128 13.00 -15.92 -9.71
C ALA A 128 13.50 -17.34 -10.00
N ALA A 129 14.05 -18.04 -9.01
CA ALA A 129 14.44 -19.45 -9.13
C ALA A 129 13.25 -20.42 -8.97
N GLU A 130 12.21 -20.01 -8.25
CA GLU A 130 11.06 -20.84 -7.89
C GLU A 130 9.88 -20.69 -8.85
N HIS A 131 9.68 -19.49 -9.44
CA HIS A 131 8.52 -19.13 -10.26
C HIS A 131 8.90 -18.80 -11.70
N ASP A 132 7.97 -18.95 -12.63
CA ASP A 132 8.17 -18.62 -14.05
C ASP A 132 8.25 -17.10 -14.29
N LEU A 133 7.54 -16.31 -13.46
CA LEU A 133 7.46 -14.86 -13.60
C LEU A 133 7.34 -14.17 -12.24
N VAL A 134 8.08 -13.07 -12.06
CA VAL A 134 7.99 -12.23 -10.86
C VAL A 134 7.42 -10.85 -11.23
N ILE A 135 6.28 -10.48 -10.67
CA ILE A 135 5.68 -9.15 -10.84
C ILE A 135 6.11 -8.27 -9.69
N CYS A 136 6.99 -7.33 -9.99
CA CYS A 136 7.56 -6.40 -9.01
C CYS A 136 6.70 -5.14 -8.87
N GLU A 137 6.43 -4.72 -7.65
CA GLU A 137 5.81 -3.45 -7.35
C GLU A 137 6.86 -2.44 -6.91
N GLY A 138 6.91 -1.30 -7.59
CA GLY A 138 7.75 -0.17 -7.18
C GLY A 138 7.15 0.60 -5.99
N ALA A 139 7.93 1.50 -5.41
CA ALA A 139 7.48 2.41 -4.36
C ALA A 139 7.59 3.87 -4.82
N GLY A 140 6.56 4.68 -4.53
CA GLY A 140 6.50 6.07 -4.99
C GLY A 140 6.61 6.19 -6.50
N SER A 141 7.49 7.08 -6.96
CA SER A 141 7.79 7.32 -8.37
C SER A 141 9.25 7.02 -8.69
N PRO A 142 9.57 6.43 -9.86
CA PRO A 142 10.96 6.29 -10.32
C PRO A 142 11.63 7.64 -10.62
N ALA A 143 10.83 8.72 -10.71
CA ALA A 143 11.30 10.08 -10.97
C ALA A 143 11.69 10.85 -9.68
N GLU A 144 11.77 10.19 -8.53
CA GLU A 144 12.35 10.77 -7.30
C GLU A 144 13.87 10.93 -7.45
N ILE A 145 14.29 11.90 -8.27
CA ILE A 145 15.69 12.11 -8.68
C ILE A 145 16.64 12.38 -7.49
N ASN A 146 16.10 12.96 -6.41
CA ASN A 146 16.82 13.19 -5.15
C ASN A 146 17.11 11.89 -4.36
N LEU A 147 16.39 10.80 -4.64
CA LEU A 147 16.56 9.49 -4.01
C LEU A 147 17.27 8.48 -4.92
N ARG A 148 17.69 8.91 -6.11
CA ARG A 148 18.28 8.07 -7.15
C ARG A 148 19.50 7.27 -6.69
N THR A 149 20.38 7.91 -5.92
CA THR A 149 21.57 7.26 -5.36
C THR A 149 21.13 6.28 -4.27
N GLY A 150 21.36 4.98 -4.49
CA GLY A 150 20.95 3.93 -3.56
C GLY A 150 19.49 3.49 -3.68
N ASP A 151 18.80 3.87 -4.77
CA ASP A 151 17.52 3.25 -5.11
C ASP A 151 17.73 1.76 -5.44
N TYR A 152 17.02 0.89 -4.73
CA TYR A 152 16.98 -0.55 -4.96
C TYR A 152 15.55 -1.06 -5.17
N VAL A 153 14.59 -0.14 -5.28
CA VAL A 153 13.15 -0.46 -5.28
C VAL A 153 12.55 -0.30 -6.68
N ASN A 154 12.90 0.78 -7.39
CA ASN A 154 12.43 1.06 -8.73
C ASN A 154 13.56 0.79 -9.76
N LEU A 155 14.31 1.84 -10.09
CA LEU A 155 15.33 1.79 -11.14
C LEU A 155 16.53 0.90 -10.78
N GLY A 156 16.91 0.85 -9.50
CA GLY A 156 17.99 -0.03 -9.04
C GLY A 156 17.62 -1.49 -9.21
N LEU A 157 16.39 -1.89 -8.86
CA LEU A 157 15.89 -3.25 -9.12
C LEU A 157 15.81 -3.55 -10.61
N SER A 158 15.21 -2.64 -11.39
CA SER A 158 15.07 -2.77 -12.83
C SER A 158 16.43 -2.96 -13.52
N ARG A 159 17.43 -2.15 -13.17
CA ARG A 159 18.80 -2.24 -13.72
C ARG A 159 19.52 -3.52 -13.31
N ARG A 160 19.40 -3.91 -12.02
CA ARG A 160 20.09 -5.09 -11.48
C ARG A 160 19.70 -6.37 -12.20
N PHE A 161 18.42 -6.50 -12.56
CA PHE A 161 17.84 -7.72 -13.12
C PHE A 161 17.33 -7.56 -14.57
N GLY A 162 17.55 -6.40 -15.19
CA GLY A 162 17.11 -6.16 -16.58
C GLY A 162 15.58 -6.11 -16.72
N LEU A 163 14.86 -5.71 -15.69
CA LEU A 163 13.39 -5.75 -15.68
C LEU A 163 12.80 -4.65 -16.55
N PRO A 164 11.94 -4.98 -17.53
CA PRO A 164 11.12 -3.99 -18.18
C PRO A 164 10.18 -3.32 -17.18
N MET A 165 9.86 -2.05 -17.41
CA MET A 165 9.05 -1.23 -16.49
C MET A 165 7.80 -0.69 -17.18
N ILE A 166 6.67 -0.72 -16.47
CA ILE A 166 5.41 -0.08 -16.84
C ILE A 166 5.09 0.99 -15.81
N ILE A 167 4.64 2.17 -16.25
CA ILE A 167 4.24 3.26 -15.36
C ILE A 167 2.73 3.33 -15.25
N VAL A 168 2.20 3.34 -14.03
CA VAL A 168 0.78 3.56 -13.73
C VAL A 168 0.55 5.03 -13.41
N GLY A 169 -0.35 5.67 -14.14
CA GLY A 169 -0.80 7.04 -13.90
C GLY A 169 -2.21 7.09 -13.33
N ASP A 170 -2.44 7.88 -12.29
CA ASP A 170 -3.75 8.16 -11.71
C ASP A 170 -4.41 9.34 -12.42
N ILE A 171 -5.56 9.12 -13.07
CA ILE A 171 -6.31 10.17 -13.76
C ILE A 171 -7.33 10.87 -12.87
N ASP A 172 -7.75 10.26 -11.77
CA ASP A 172 -8.83 10.78 -10.91
C ASP A 172 -8.48 12.14 -10.27
N ARG A 173 -7.19 12.36 -10.01
CA ARG A 173 -6.67 13.64 -9.46
C ARG A 173 -6.44 14.72 -10.50
N GLY A 174 -6.57 14.40 -11.79
CA GLY A 174 -6.19 15.29 -12.89
C GLY A 174 -4.68 15.33 -13.15
N GLY A 175 -4.30 15.91 -14.31
CA GLY A 175 -2.88 16.11 -14.66
C GLY A 175 -2.11 14.85 -15.04
N VAL A 176 -2.76 13.71 -15.33
CA VAL A 176 -2.12 12.43 -15.59
C VAL A 176 -1.10 12.47 -16.72
N PHE A 177 -1.38 13.21 -17.80
CA PHE A 177 -0.45 13.37 -18.93
C PHE A 177 0.83 14.10 -18.51
N ALA A 178 0.70 15.17 -17.71
CA ALA A 178 1.85 15.88 -17.16
C ALA A 178 2.67 14.99 -16.22
N SER A 179 2.01 14.19 -15.38
CA SER A 179 2.67 13.27 -14.46
C SER A 179 3.43 12.17 -15.20
N LEU A 180 2.82 11.56 -16.23
CA LEU A 180 3.47 10.53 -17.05
C LEU A 180 4.63 11.10 -17.86
N TYR A 181 4.42 12.23 -18.54
CA TYR A 181 5.49 12.89 -19.29
C TYR A 181 6.62 13.39 -18.40
N GLY A 182 6.30 14.00 -17.25
CA GLY A 182 7.29 14.45 -16.28
C GLY A 182 8.11 13.29 -15.70
N THR A 183 7.46 12.16 -15.38
CA THR A 183 8.15 10.95 -14.95
C THR A 183 9.13 10.48 -16.03
N TYR A 184 8.69 10.36 -17.27
CA TYR A 184 9.54 9.98 -18.41
C TYR A 184 10.70 10.97 -18.61
N ALA A 185 10.42 12.27 -18.61
CA ALA A 185 11.40 13.32 -18.93
C ALA A 185 12.51 13.47 -17.88
N LEU A 186 12.20 13.19 -16.59
CA LEU A 186 13.17 13.26 -15.50
C LEU A 186 14.13 12.06 -15.43
N LEU A 187 13.82 10.96 -16.11
CA LEU A 187 14.71 9.80 -16.13
C LEU A 187 15.91 10.03 -17.07
N ALA A 188 17.04 9.47 -16.69
CA ALA A 188 18.20 9.37 -17.58
C ALA A 188 17.90 8.41 -18.77
N ASP A 189 18.64 8.53 -19.86
CA ASP A 189 18.38 7.78 -21.08
C ASP A 189 18.44 6.27 -20.85
N ASP A 190 19.42 5.77 -20.08
CA ASP A 190 19.53 4.36 -19.73
C ASP A 190 18.31 3.85 -18.94
N ASP A 191 17.71 4.70 -18.08
CA ASP A 191 16.51 4.37 -17.34
C ASP A 191 15.26 4.40 -18.20
N ARG A 192 15.19 5.39 -19.12
CA ARG A 192 14.11 5.43 -20.13
C ARG A 192 14.08 4.18 -20.97
N ALA A 193 15.27 3.64 -21.30
CA ALA A 193 15.39 2.39 -22.05
C ALA A 193 14.74 1.18 -21.36
N MET A 194 14.51 1.23 -20.05
CA MET A 194 13.77 0.19 -19.32
C MET A 194 12.26 0.34 -19.42
N LEU A 195 11.76 1.53 -19.73
CA LEU A 195 10.31 1.78 -19.87
C LEU A 195 9.77 1.10 -21.13
N ARG A 196 8.63 0.41 -21.01
CA ARG A 196 7.95 -0.26 -22.13
C ARG A 196 6.58 0.31 -22.43
N GLY A 197 5.94 0.93 -21.44
CA GLY A 197 4.62 1.48 -21.64
C GLY A 197 4.05 2.09 -20.37
N TYR A 198 2.79 2.50 -20.47
CA TYR A 198 2.06 3.05 -19.36
C TYR A 198 0.61 2.53 -19.30
N VAL A 199 0.01 2.62 -18.13
CA VAL A 199 -1.39 2.30 -17.86
C VAL A 199 -2.03 3.53 -17.21
N ILE A 200 -3.20 3.92 -17.69
CA ILE A 200 -4.05 4.92 -17.01
C ILE A 200 -4.96 4.17 -16.03
N ASN A 201 -5.00 4.60 -14.79
CA ASN A 201 -5.81 3.99 -13.75
C ASN A 201 -6.86 4.97 -13.21
N LYS A 202 -7.91 4.43 -12.60
CA LYS A 202 -9.02 5.15 -11.97
C LYS A 202 -9.83 6.01 -12.96
N PHE A 203 -9.95 5.58 -14.20
CA PHE A 203 -10.65 6.33 -15.24
C PHE A 203 -12.16 6.34 -15.02
N ARG A 204 -12.75 7.53 -15.16
CA ARG A 204 -14.20 7.77 -15.20
C ARG A 204 -14.52 8.65 -16.40
N GLY A 205 -15.46 8.27 -17.22
CA GLY A 205 -15.91 9.07 -18.35
C GLY A 205 -15.87 8.35 -19.69
N ASP A 206 -15.83 9.12 -20.76
CA ASP A 206 -15.80 8.61 -22.13
C ASP A 206 -14.35 8.43 -22.61
N LEU A 207 -14.00 7.20 -22.97
CA LEU A 207 -12.67 6.84 -23.48
C LEU A 207 -12.32 7.57 -24.77
N GLY A 208 -13.31 7.84 -25.64
CA GLY A 208 -13.10 8.56 -26.90
C GLY A 208 -12.56 9.99 -26.70
N ILE A 209 -12.88 10.62 -25.54
CA ILE A 209 -12.31 11.94 -25.19
C ILE A 209 -10.83 11.81 -24.75
N LEU A 210 -10.46 10.68 -24.17
CA LEU A 210 -9.10 10.44 -23.67
C LEU A 210 -8.13 10.01 -24.79
N GLU A 211 -8.61 9.25 -25.77
CA GLU A 211 -7.79 8.64 -26.84
C GLU A 211 -6.85 9.59 -27.56
N PRO A 212 -7.26 10.81 -27.99
CA PRO A 212 -6.34 11.76 -28.62
C PRO A 212 -5.16 12.13 -27.71
N GLY A 213 -5.40 12.28 -26.41
CA GLY A 213 -4.35 12.58 -25.43
C GLY A 213 -3.36 11.42 -25.26
N LEU A 214 -3.84 10.17 -25.31
CA LEU A 214 -2.98 8.97 -25.26
C LEU A 214 -2.09 8.91 -26.50
N ALA A 215 -2.64 9.17 -27.70
CA ALA A 215 -1.88 9.22 -28.94
C ALA A 215 -0.78 10.29 -28.88
N MET A 216 -1.10 11.50 -28.41
CA MET A 216 -0.12 12.59 -28.23
C MET A 216 0.99 12.23 -27.23
N LEU A 217 0.66 11.54 -26.14
CA LEU A 217 1.66 11.10 -25.18
C LEU A 217 2.59 10.04 -25.79
N THR A 218 2.03 9.06 -26.51
CA THR A 218 2.81 8.03 -27.23
C THR A 218 3.74 8.67 -28.27
N GLU A 219 3.27 9.64 -29.05
CA GLU A 219 4.09 10.37 -30.01
C GLU A 219 5.28 11.08 -29.34
N ARG A 220 5.07 11.70 -28.17
CA ARG A 220 6.10 12.46 -27.44
C ARG A 220 7.10 11.59 -26.70
N THR A 221 6.72 10.40 -26.26
CA THR A 221 7.54 9.56 -25.38
C THR A 221 8.03 8.27 -26.05
N GLY A 222 7.40 7.83 -27.12
CA GLY A 222 7.61 6.50 -27.70
C GLY A 222 7.03 5.36 -26.85
N LEU A 223 6.43 5.65 -25.71
CA LEU A 223 5.84 4.63 -24.81
C LEU A 223 4.49 4.15 -25.34
N VAL A 224 4.26 2.85 -25.21
CA VAL A 224 2.97 2.24 -25.60
C VAL A 224 1.94 2.45 -24.49
N GLY A 225 0.76 2.96 -24.85
CA GLY A 225 -0.41 2.92 -23.97
C GLY A 225 -0.96 1.50 -23.88
N LEU A 226 -0.79 0.84 -22.74
CA LEU A 226 -1.14 -0.56 -22.54
C LEU A 226 -2.61 -0.76 -22.16
N GLY A 227 -3.28 0.30 -21.75
CA GLY A 227 -4.70 0.27 -21.42
C GLY A 227 -5.14 1.35 -20.44
N VAL A 228 -6.45 1.44 -20.32
CA VAL A 228 -7.13 2.35 -19.39
C VAL A 228 -7.99 1.51 -18.47
N LEU A 229 -7.68 1.53 -17.18
CA LEU A 229 -8.44 0.80 -16.16
C LEU A 229 -9.54 1.72 -15.62
N PRO A 230 -10.81 1.30 -15.72
CA PRO A 230 -11.90 2.09 -15.21
C PRO A 230 -11.87 2.14 -13.68
N TRP A 231 -12.50 3.17 -13.12
CA TRP A 231 -12.86 3.16 -11.72
C TRP A 231 -13.85 2.03 -11.45
N MET A 232 -13.55 1.18 -10.49
CA MET A 232 -14.37 0.03 -10.16
C MET A 232 -15.08 0.25 -8.81
N PRO A 233 -16.36 0.66 -8.82
CA PRO A 233 -17.13 0.82 -7.59
C PRO A 233 -17.26 -0.52 -6.87
N GLY A 234 -17.11 -0.51 -5.54
CA GLY A 234 -17.27 -1.71 -4.72
C GLY A 234 -16.10 -2.72 -4.80
N MET A 235 -15.03 -2.41 -5.53
CA MET A 235 -13.80 -3.17 -5.39
C MET A 235 -13.15 -2.78 -4.08
N TRP A 236 -12.99 -3.77 -3.21
CA TRP A 236 -12.30 -3.64 -1.95
C TRP A 236 -10.90 -4.26 -2.08
N LEU A 237 -9.88 -3.43 -1.89
CA LEU A 237 -8.53 -3.86 -1.56
C LEU A 237 -8.21 -3.24 -0.21
N ASP A 238 -7.68 -4.03 0.68
CA ASP A 238 -7.26 -3.55 2.00
C ASP A 238 -6.31 -2.36 1.83
N ALA A 239 -6.52 -1.31 2.62
CA ALA A 239 -5.72 -0.10 2.54
C ALA A 239 -4.24 -0.40 2.79
N GLU A 240 -3.37 0.00 1.87
CA GLU A 240 -1.92 -0.11 2.04
C GLU A 240 -1.44 0.88 3.11
N ASP A 241 -2.03 2.08 3.15
CA ASP A 241 -1.71 3.13 4.09
C ASP A 241 -2.92 3.59 4.90
N THR A 242 -2.67 3.95 6.17
CA THR A 242 -3.63 4.57 7.09
C THR A 242 -4.25 5.87 6.57
N LEU A 243 -3.67 6.50 5.54
CA LEU A 243 -4.13 7.75 4.96
C LEU A 243 -5.39 7.61 4.09
N GLU A 244 -5.64 6.43 3.50
CA GLU A 244 -6.85 6.17 2.70
C GLU A 244 -8.12 5.99 3.54
N VAL A 245 -7.97 5.82 4.84
CA VAL A 245 -9.09 5.66 5.80
C VAL A 245 -10.05 6.87 5.82
N GLY A 246 -9.62 8.03 5.35
CA GLY A 246 -10.47 9.20 5.17
C GLY A 246 -11.59 9.04 4.12
N ALA A 247 -11.52 8.00 3.28
CA ALA A 247 -12.54 7.67 2.28
C ALA A 247 -13.62 6.72 2.79
N TRP A 248 -13.50 6.19 4.02
CA TRP A 248 -14.54 5.40 4.66
C TRP A 248 -15.73 6.32 4.94
N ARG A 249 -16.84 5.99 4.33
CA ARG A 249 -18.00 6.86 4.20
C ARG A 249 -18.51 7.35 5.56
N SER A 250 -18.38 8.64 5.80
CA SER A 250 -19.29 9.37 6.67
C SER A 250 -20.61 9.61 5.90
N SER A 251 -21.56 8.71 5.98
CA SER A 251 -22.92 9.07 5.58
C SER A 251 -23.50 9.97 6.67
N PRO A 252 -24.00 11.18 6.32
CA PRO A 252 -24.77 11.98 7.26
C PRO A 252 -25.98 11.17 7.74
N ARG A 253 -26.38 11.40 8.98
CA ARG A 253 -27.59 10.82 9.56
C ARG A 253 -28.79 11.17 8.66
N SER A 254 -29.18 10.27 7.75
CA SER A 254 -30.49 10.33 7.13
C SER A 254 -31.47 9.56 7.99
N ALA A 255 -32.72 10.02 8.06
CA ALA A 255 -33.79 9.39 8.83
C ALA A 255 -34.06 7.91 8.44
N GLU A 256 -33.47 7.44 7.37
CA GLU A 256 -33.64 6.08 6.82
C GLU A 256 -32.66 5.04 7.41
N HIS A 257 -31.74 5.42 8.33
CA HIS A 257 -30.66 4.53 8.82
C HIS A 257 -30.74 4.29 10.34
N HIS A 258 -31.92 4.35 10.94
CA HIS A 258 -32.10 4.12 12.39
C HIS A 258 -31.78 2.69 12.85
N ASP A 259 -31.72 1.71 11.93
CA ASP A 259 -31.48 0.30 12.25
C ASP A 259 -30.01 -0.16 12.04
N ARG A 260 -29.08 0.79 11.84
CA ARG A 260 -27.65 0.45 11.62
C ARG A 260 -26.83 0.73 12.87
N LEU A 261 -25.96 -0.23 13.21
CA LEU A 261 -24.97 -0.08 14.27
C LEU A 261 -23.88 0.93 13.86
N ARG A 262 -23.72 1.97 14.64
CA ARG A 262 -22.69 3.00 14.42
C ARG A 262 -21.43 2.68 15.22
N VAL A 263 -20.35 2.38 14.52
CA VAL A 263 -19.04 2.10 15.11
C VAL A 263 -18.11 3.30 14.86
N ALA A 264 -17.68 3.98 15.92
CA ALA A 264 -16.66 5.03 15.82
C ALA A 264 -15.29 4.44 16.13
N VAL A 265 -14.40 4.50 15.13
CA VAL A 265 -12.99 4.12 15.29
C VAL A 265 -12.18 5.38 15.54
N ILE A 266 -11.47 5.42 16.65
CA ILE A 266 -10.65 6.58 17.01
C ILE A 266 -9.40 6.59 16.08
N ARG A 267 -9.25 7.67 15.31
CA ARG A 267 -8.11 7.87 14.45
C ARG A 267 -6.89 8.31 15.26
N LEU A 268 -6.16 7.34 15.80
CA LEU A 268 -4.90 7.62 16.51
C LEU A 268 -3.84 8.15 15.53
N PRO A 269 -2.92 9.02 15.97
CA PRO A 269 -1.82 9.52 15.13
C PRO A 269 -0.94 8.41 14.54
N ARG A 270 -0.81 7.28 15.25
CA ARG A 270 0.05 6.14 14.87
C ARG A 270 -0.69 4.81 14.90
N VAL A 271 -1.93 4.80 14.40
CA VAL A 271 -2.69 3.55 14.25
C VAL A 271 -1.86 2.52 13.49
N SER A 272 -1.85 1.27 13.96
CA SER A 272 -1.03 0.20 13.35
C SER A 272 -1.78 -0.55 12.25
N ASN A 273 -2.85 -1.26 12.59
CA ASN A 273 -3.62 -2.05 11.63
C ASN A 273 -5.07 -1.53 11.59
N ILE A 274 -5.35 -0.58 10.71
CA ILE A 274 -6.73 -0.12 10.53
C ILE A 274 -7.62 -1.21 9.93
N THR A 275 -7.02 -2.17 9.25
CA THR A 275 -7.69 -3.35 8.68
C THR A 275 -8.35 -4.24 9.73
N ASP A 276 -8.01 -4.12 11.02
CA ASP A 276 -8.70 -4.82 12.10
C ASP A 276 -10.20 -4.51 12.18
N VAL A 277 -10.62 -3.34 11.65
CA VAL A 277 -12.03 -2.90 11.64
C VAL A 277 -12.69 -2.99 10.26
N GLU A 278 -11.97 -3.46 9.23
CA GLU A 278 -12.51 -3.64 7.88
C GLU A 278 -13.64 -4.66 7.83
N ALA A 279 -13.55 -5.73 8.61
CA ALA A 279 -14.60 -6.72 8.72
C ALA A 279 -15.92 -6.11 9.21
N LEU A 280 -15.86 -5.16 10.15
CA LEU A 280 -17.04 -4.40 10.60
C LEU A 280 -17.59 -3.50 9.50
N ALA A 281 -16.70 -2.86 8.72
CA ALA A 281 -17.10 -1.99 7.60
C ALA A 281 -17.73 -2.76 6.43
N ALA A 282 -17.40 -4.04 6.28
CA ALA A 282 -17.98 -4.93 5.27
C ALA A 282 -19.37 -5.49 5.65
N GLU A 283 -19.74 -5.43 6.94
CA GLU A 283 -21.02 -5.97 7.42
C GLU A 283 -22.22 -5.10 7.00
N PRO A 284 -23.21 -5.68 6.30
CA PRO A 284 -24.47 -4.99 6.05
C PRO A 284 -25.15 -4.60 7.37
N GLY A 285 -25.47 -3.36 7.59
CA GLY A 285 -26.08 -2.90 8.84
C GLY A 285 -25.10 -2.32 9.87
N VAL A 286 -23.80 -2.25 9.53
CA VAL A 286 -22.79 -1.56 10.33
C VAL A 286 -22.27 -0.34 9.57
N ASP A 287 -22.23 0.80 10.24
CA ASP A 287 -21.64 2.05 9.75
C ASP A 287 -20.36 2.33 10.54
N VAL A 288 -19.20 2.18 9.90
CA VAL A 288 -17.91 2.46 10.52
C VAL A 288 -17.46 3.87 10.17
N LEU A 289 -17.19 4.67 11.21
CA LEU A 289 -16.73 6.05 11.10
C LEU A 289 -15.37 6.18 11.76
N VAL A 290 -14.35 6.57 11.01
CA VAL A 290 -13.03 6.88 11.56
C VAL A 290 -12.96 8.37 11.88
N SER A 291 -12.77 8.73 13.14
CA SER A 291 -12.92 10.11 13.59
C SER A 291 -11.95 10.50 14.71
N THR A 292 -11.65 11.79 14.78
CA THR A 292 -11.00 12.47 15.91
C THR A 292 -11.96 13.43 16.61
N ASP A 293 -13.22 13.54 16.17
CA ASP A 293 -14.22 14.41 16.78
C ASP A 293 -14.83 13.73 18.01
N PRO A 294 -14.66 14.29 19.22
CA PRO A 294 -15.23 13.76 20.46
C PRO A 294 -16.75 13.57 20.40
N ARG A 295 -17.48 14.40 19.62
CA ARG A 295 -18.94 14.29 19.48
C ARG A 295 -19.34 13.05 18.69
N VAL A 296 -18.61 12.74 17.63
CA VAL A 296 -18.84 11.53 16.83
C VAL A 296 -18.57 10.28 17.67
N VAL A 297 -17.50 10.30 18.48
CA VAL A 297 -17.14 9.22 19.38
C VAL A 297 -18.18 9.07 20.51
N ALA A 298 -18.68 10.17 21.07
CA ALA A 298 -19.69 10.14 22.13
C ALA A 298 -21.04 9.57 21.67
N ASP A 299 -21.42 9.81 20.39
CA ASP A 299 -22.73 9.44 19.83
C ASP A 299 -22.74 8.03 19.15
N ALA A 300 -21.64 7.31 19.19
CA ALA A 300 -21.54 5.98 18.58
C ALA A 300 -22.13 4.89 19.47
N ASP A 301 -22.66 3.81 18.86
CA ASP A 301 -23.11 2.63 19.60
C ASP A 301 -21.94 1.82 20.15
N LEU A 302 -20.87 1.68 19.37
CA LEU A 302 -19.59 1.06 19.75
C LEU A 302 -18.44 2.01 19.44
N VAL A 303 -17.50 2.15 20.37
CA VAL A 303 -16.23 2.82 20.14
C VAL A 303 -15.11 1.79 20.01
N VAL A 304 -14.29 1.90 18.97
CA VAL A 304 -13.07 1.10 18.81
C VAL A 304 -11.85 1.98 19.02
N LEU A 305 -11.04 1.60 20.00
CA LEU A 305 -9.69 2.13 20.20
C LEU A 305 -8.68 1.16 19.56
N PRO A 306 -8.16 1.50 18.37
CA PRO A 306 -7.39 0.56 17.57
C PRO A 306 -5.98 0.36 18.12
N GLY A 307 -5.25 -0.60 17.55
CA GLY A 307 -3.85 -0.79 17.82
C GLY A 307 -2.98 0.40 17.42
N THR A 308 -1.92 0.62 18.15
CA THR A 308 -0.93 1.66 17.87
C THR A 308 0.49 1.19 18.08
N ARG A 309 1.44 1.83 17.39
CA ARG A 309 2.87 1.62 17.54
C ARG A 309 3.48 2.43 18.69
N THR A 310 2.79 3.43 19.20
CA THR A 310 3.29 4.39 20.20
C THR A 310 2.28 4.61 21.32
N THR A 311 1.97 3.54 22.05
CA THR A 311 0.89 3.49 23.06
C THR A 311 0.92 4.67 24.01
N THR A 312 2.09 4.99 24.61
CA THR A 312 2.22 6.08 25.57
C THR A 312 1.94 7.46 24.94
N SER A 313 2.53 7.72 23.76
CA SER A 313 2.34 9.00 23.07
C SER A 313 0.91 9.20 22.58
N ASP A 314 0.27 8.12 22.14
CA ASP A 314 -1.11 8.17 21.67
C ASP A 314 -2.09 8.28 22.85
N LEU A 315 -1.78 7.69 24.00
CA LEU A 315 -2.55 7.94 25.23
C LEU A 315 -2.48 9.41 25.66
N ASP A 316 -1.30 10.02 25.62
CA ASP A 316 -1.14 11.44 25.91
C ASP A 316 -1.90 12.33 24.89
N TRP A 317 -1.92 11.89 23.62
CA TRP A 317 -2.72 12.57 22.60
C TRP A 317 -4.22 12.45 22.87
N LEU A 318 -4.75 11.26 23.22
CA LEU A 318 -6.14 11.07 23.63
C LEU A 318 -6.56 12.00 24.78
N ARG A 319 -5.68 12.14 25.78
CA ARG A 319 -5.91 13.05 26.91
C ARG A 319 -5.97 14.52 26.48
N ARG A 320 -5.03 14.95 25.65
CA ARG A 320 -4.98 16.36 25.17
C ARG A 320 -6.15 16.72 24.25
N THR A 321 -6.73 15.76 23.53
CA THR A 321 -7.84 16.00 22.60
C THR A 321 -9.22 15.86 23.23
N GLY A 322 -9.30 15.50 24.51
CA GLY A 322 -10.56 15.26 25.22
C GLY A 322 -11.22 13.91 24.88
N LEU A 323 -10.60 13.10 24.03
CA LEU A 323 -11.13 11.78 23.65
C LEU A 323 -11.06 10.77 24.80
N ALA A 324 -10.03 10.88 25.67
CA ALA A 324 -9.92 10.02 26.84
C ALA A 324 -11.11 10.26 27.81
N GLU A 325 -11.52 11.51 28.00
CA GLU A 325 -12.68 11.87 28.84
C GLU A 325 -13.98 11.29 28.29
N VAL A 326 -14.16 11.35 26.96
CA VAL A 326 -15.32 10.73 26.30
C VAL A 326 -15.35 9.22 26.52
N ILE A 327 -14.22 8.53 26.42
CA ILE A 327 -14.13 7.08 26.64
C ILE A 327 -14.50 6.74 28.09
N VAL A 328 -13.97 7.47 29.07
CA VAL A 328 -14.28 7.29 30.51
C VAL A 328 -15.76 7.54 30.78
N ASP A 329 -16.32 8.61 30.25
CA ASP A 329 -17.74 8.94 30.37
C ASP A 329 -18.65 7.83 29.80
N ARG A 330 -18.29 7.30 28.61
CA ARG A 330 -19.01 6.19 27.99
C ARG A 330 -18.96 4.93 28.85
N ALA A 331 -17.78 4.59 29.39
CA ALA A 331 -17.63 3.47 30.29
C ALA A 331 -18.49 3.63 31.56
N GLY A 332 -18.53 4.83 32.12
CA GLY A 332 -19.40 5.15 33.27
C GLY A 332 -20.90 5.01 32.98
N ARG A 333 -21.31 5.11 31.73
CA ARG A 333 -22.70 4.90 31.26
C ARG A 333 -22.97 3.46 30.80
N GLY A 334 -22.01 2.58 30.90
CA GLY A 334 -22.12 1.19 30.40
C GLY A 334 -22.13 1.06 28.88
N GLN A 335 -21.68 2.09 28.15
CA GLN A 335 -21.61 2.05 26.69
C GLN A 335 -20.35 1.31 26.23
N PRO A 336 -20.44 0.41 25.21
CA PRO A 336 -19.36 -0.47 24.85
C PRO A 336 -18.18 0.29 24.21
N THR A 337 -16.98 -0.13 24.62
CA THR A 337 -15.70 0.29 24.01
C THR A 337 -14.83 -0.95 23.81
N LEU A 338 -14.29 -1.11 22.61
CA LEU A 338 -13.38 -2.19 22.24
C LEU A 338 -11.96 -1.65 22.09
N GLY A 339 -11.03 -2.12 22.92
CA GLY A 339 -9.59 -1.86 22.76
C GLY A 339 -8.91 -3.00 22.03
N ILE A 340 -8.10 -2.70 21.01
CA ILE A 340 -7.33 -3.68 20.23
C ILE A 340 -5.84 -3.43 20.46
N CYS A 341 -5.07 -4.45 20.90
CA CYS A 341 -3.63 -4.37 21.10
C CYS A 341 -3.21 -3.15 21.95
N GLY A 342 -2.50 -2.17 21.36
CA GLY A 342 -2.16 -0.90 22.03
C GLY A 342 -3.39 -0.12 22.52
N GLY A 343 -4.50 -0.21 21.81
CA GLY A 343 -5.78 0.34 22.25
C GLY A 343 -6.29 -0.25 23.56
N TYR A 344 -6.20 -1.58 23.69
CA TYR A 344 -6.51 -2.26 24.95
C TYR A 344 -5.58 -1.85 26.10
N GLN A 345 -4.29 -1.65 25.80
CA GLN A 345 -3.31 -1.22 26.80
C GLN A 345 -3.53 0.22 27.29
N MET A 346 -4.28 1.03 26.55
CA MET A 346 -4.62 2.41 26.91
C MET A 346 -5.92 2.53 27.74
N LEU A 347 -6.78 1.51 27.74
CA LEU A 347 -7.98 1.39 28.57
C LEU A 347 -7.63 1.00 30.00
#